data_7c1fb05071d504a1d0414fa666fde574
#
_entry.id   7c1fb05071d504a1d0414fa666fde574
#
_cell.length_a   1.000
_cell.length_b   1.000
_cell.length_c   1.000
_cell.angle_alpha   90.00
_cell.angle_beta   90.00
_cell.angle_gamma   90.00
#
_symmetry.space_group_name_H-M   'P 1'
#
loop_
_entity.id
_entity.type
_entity.pdbx_description
1 polymer ?
#
loop_
_entity_poly.entity_id
_entity_poly.type
_entity_poly.pdbx_seq_one_letter_code
_entity_poly.pdbx_strand_id
1 'polypeptide(L)'
;MNLDEIQALWDEDSKLDQDELHIESTKVASLHAKYYKIYNNLILLKKVEEIKLKQTKKEKWLYYTGKSDPEVYIDKPFDHKVMRQDMDLYLSSDDDLIKIQSKIDYYQVMLNYLDSILKNITNRTYQIKNAIEWQKFIRGYSD
;
A
#
# COMPACT_ATOMS: atom_id res chain seq x y z
N MET A 1 8.79 -1.95 5.85
CA MET A 1 8.96 -0.59 5.32
C MET A 1 7.66 0.17 5.53
N ASN A 2 7.73 1.40 6.01
CA ASN A 2 6.55 2.24 6.24
C ASN A 2 6.42 3.31 5.15
N LEU A 3 5.32 4.07 5.18
CA LEU A 3 5.05 5.10 4.18
C LEU A 3 6.13 6.18 4.16
N ASP A 4 6.58 6.63 5.33
CA ASP A 4 7.61 7.67 5.42
C ASP A 4 8.93 7.24 4.78
N GLU A 5 9.29 5.97 4.95
CA GLU A 5 10.50 5.40 4.32
C GLU A 5 10.37 5.35 2.79
N ILE A 6 9.21 4.99 2.27
CA ILE A 6 8.96 4.98 0.82
C ILE A 6 9.01 6.39 0.27
N GLN A 7 8.40 7.35 0.96
CA GLN A 7 8.43 8.75 0.57
C GLN A 7 9.84 9.31 0.55
N ALA A 8 10.65 8.98 1.55
CA ALA A 8 12.05 9.40 1.61
C ALA A 8 12.87 8.82 0.45
N LEU A 9 12.67 7.54 0.13
CA LEU A 9 13.31 6.91 -1.04
C LEU A 9 12.95 7.64 -2.34
N TRP A 10 11.68 7.91 -2.53
CA TRP A 10 11.21 8.57 -3.76
C TRP A 10 11.66 10.02 -3.85
N ASP A 11 11.74 10.73 -2.73
CA ASP A 11 12.27 12.10 -2.71
C ASP A 11 13.69 12.17 -3.30
N GLU A 12 14.51 11.16 -3.03
CA GLU A 12 15.85 11.06 -3.64
C GLU A 12 15.79 10.59 -5.10
N ASP A 13 15.07 9.50 -5.35
CA ASP A 13 15.01 8.86 -6.67
C ASP A 13 14.23 9.68 -7.71
N SER A 14 13.37 10.61 -7.26
CA SER A 14 12.60 11.48 -8.16
C SER A 14 13.45 12.55 -8.83
N LYS A 15 14.61 12.85 -8.27
CA LYS A 15 15.50 13.89 -8.81
C LYS A 15 16.14 13.43 -10.12
N LEU A 16 16.14 14.32 -11.10
CA LEU A 16 16.78 14.12 -12.39
C LEU A 16 18.03 14.98 -12.46
N ASP A 17 19.18 14.38 -12.76
CA ASP A 17 20.41 15.11 -13.02
C ASP A 17 20.36 15.66 -14.44
N GLN A 18 20.17 16.96 -14.56
CA GLN A 18 20.05 17.67 -15.86
C GLN A 18 21.34 17.63 -16.68
N ASP A 19 22.48 17.42 -16.03
CA ASP A 19 23.78 17.36 -16.67
C ASP A 19 24.12 15.96 -17.18
N GLU A 20 23.40 14.94 -16.72
CA GLU A 20 23.65 13.53 -17.01
C GLU A 20 22.39 12.81 -17.49
N LEU A 21 21.64 13.45 -18.40
CA LEU A 21 20.34 12.91 -18.88
C LEU A 21 20.47 11.55 -19.55
N HIS A 22 21.57 11.31 -20.26
CA HIS A 22 21.82 10.01 -20.90
C HIS A 22 22.00 8.89 -19.87
N ILE A 23 22.62 9.19 -18.71
CA ILE A 23 22.74 8.24 -17.60
C ILE A 23 21.39 8.03 -16.94
N GLU A 24 20.63 9.11 -16.72
CA GLU A 24 19.27 9.03 -16.17
C GLU A 24 18.36 8.13 -17.01
N SER A 25 18.50 8.20 -18.34
CA SER A 25 17.79 7.34 -19.28
C SER A 25 18.06 5.86 -19.04
N THR A 26 19.28 5.48 -18.71
CA THR A 26 19.65 4.08 -18.46
C THR A 26 19.18 3.55 -17.11
N LYS A 27 18.79 4.43 -16.18
CA LYS A 27 18.35 4.04 -14.84
C LYS A 27 16.86 3.70 -14.75
N VAL A 28 16.07 4.02 -15.78
CA VAL A 28 14.61 3.91 -15.73
C VAL A 28 14.17 2.47 -15.41
N ALA A 29 14.72 1.48 -16.08
CA ALA A 29 14.36 0.09 -15.87
C ALA A 29 14.70 -0.40 -14.46
N SER A 30 15.85 -0.03 -13.92
CA SER A 30 16.26 -0.43 -12.56
C SER A 30 15.44 0.27 -11.48
N LEU A 31 15.05 1.53 -11.69
CA LEU A 31 14.13 2.24 -10.81
C LEU A 31 12.76 1.56 -10.78
N HIS A 32 12.23 1.23 -11.94
CA HIS A 32 10.95 0.53 -12.04
C HIS A 32 11.01 -0.79 -11.28
N ALA A 33 12.05 -1.59 -11.50
CA ALA A 33 12.23 -2.87 -10.81
C ALA A 33 12.30 -2.71 -9.28
N LYS A 34 13.01 -1.68 -8.80
CA LYS A 34 13.13 -1.38 -7.37
C LYS A 34 11.77 -1.14 -6.73
N TYR A 35 10.96 -0.24 -7.29
CA TYR A 35 9.66 0.12 -6.73
C TYR A 35 8.60 -0.94 -6.97
N TYR A 36 8.66 -1.64 -8.08
CA TYR A 36 7.76 -2.76 -8.37
C TYR A 36 7.94 -3.91 -7.40
N LYS A 37 9.17 -4.17 -6.97
CA LYS A 37 9.47 -5.17 -5.93
C LYS A 37 8.83 -4.79 -4.59
N ILE A 38 8.95 -3.53 -4.20
CA ILE A 38 8.32 -3.03 -2.96
C ILE A 38 6.79 -3.17 -3.08
N TYR A 39 6.24 -2.79 -4.22
CA TYR A 39 4.80 -2.89 -4.51
C TYR A 39 4.30 -4.32 -4.33
N ASN A 40 4.97 -5.28 -4.95
CA ASN A 40 4.57 -6.68 -4.87
C ASN A 40 4.68 -7.24 -3.45
N ASN A 41 5.71 -6.88 -2.71
CA ASN A 41 5.85 -7.30 -1.31
C ASN A 41 4.69 -6.78 -0.45
N LEU A 42 4.26 -5.54 -0.67
CA LEU A 42 3.13 -4.96 0.06
C LEU A 42 1.80 -5.60 -0.32
N ILE A 43 1.60 -5.97 -1.58
CA ILE A 43 0.42 -6.73 -2.00
C ILE A 43 0.33 -8.06 -1.22
N LEU A 44 1.44 -8.76 -1.09
CA LEU A 44 1.48 -10.04 -0.36
C LEU A 44 1.20 -9.85 1.13
N LEU A 45 1.78 -8.81 1.74
CA LEU A 45 1.51 -8.49 3.15
C LEU A 45 0.04 -8.11 3.37
N LYS A 46 -0.53 -7.34 2.45
CA LYS A 46 -1.96 -6.99 2.49
C LYS A 46 -2.84 -8.23 2.42
N LYS A 47 -2.52 -9.18 1.55
CA LYS A 47 -3.27 -10.45 1.43
C LYS A 47 -3.25 -11.26 2.72
N VAL A 48 -2.12 -11.31 3.40
CA VAL A 48 -2.01 -11.98 4.71
C VAL A 48 -3.00 -11.36 5.70
N GLU A 49 -3.06 -10.04 5.76
CA GLU A 49 -4.00 -9.35 6.67
C GLU A 49 -5.46 -9.55 6.24
N GLU A 50 -5.74 -9.61 4.95
CA GLU A 50 -7.10 -9.87 4.45
C GLU A 50 -7.58 -11.27 4.85
N ILE A 51 -6.72 -12.26 4.79
CA ILE A 51 -7.03 -13.63 5.25
C ILE A 51 -7.27 -13.64 6.76
N LYS A 52 -6.38 -12.95 7.51
CA LYS A 52 -6.52 -12.81 8.96
C LYS A 52 -7.84 -12.14 9.33
N LEU A 53 -8.25 -11.13 8.57
CA LEU A 53 -9.54 -10.46 8.76
C LEU A 53 -10.71 -11.45 8.63
N LYS A 54 -10.72 -12.27 7.60
CA LYS A 54 -11.77 -13.27 7.40
C LYS A 54 -11.83 -14.28 8.53
N GLN A 55 -10.67 -14.80 8.96
CA GLN A 55 -10.57 -15.76 10.05
C GLN A 55 -11.03 -15.16 11.38
N THR A 56 -10.55 -13.95 11.68
CA THR A 56 -10.93 -13.26 12.92
C THR A 56 -12.40 -12.86 12.92
N LYS A 57 -12.94 -12.47 11.76
CA LYS A 57 -14.36 -12.17 11.63
C LYS A 57 -15.24 -13.38 11.96
N LYS A 58 -14.84 -14.58 11.51
CA LYS A 58 -15.53 -15.83 11.88
C LYS A 58 -15.46 -16.08 13.38
N GLU A 59 -14.27 -15.92 13.98
CA GLU A 59 -14.08 -16.10 15.43
C GLU A 59 -14.99 -15.16 16.23
N LYS A 60 -15.06 -13.90 15.82
CA LYS A 60 -15.90 -12.88 16.45
C LYS A 60 -17.39 -13.16 16.25
N TRP A 61 -17.76 -13.65 15.07
CA TRP A 61 -19.14 -14.08 14.83
C TRP A 61 -19.56 -15.17 15.79
N LEU A 62 -18.69 -16.19 15.96
CA LEU A 62 -18.94 -17.25 16.95
C LEU A 62 -19.03 -16.72 18.37
N TYR A 63 -18.15 -15.79 18.72
CA TYR A 63 -18.12 -15.15 20.05
C TYR A 63 -19.44 -14.41 20.34
N TYR A 64 -19.86 -13.54 19.43
CA TYR A 64 -21.07 -12.73 19.61
C TYR A 64 -22.37 -13.55 19.51
N THR A 65 -22.34 -14.71 18.89
CA THR A 65 -23.50 -15.60 18.85
C THR A 65 -23.55 -16.61 19.98
N GLY A 66 -22.59 -16.58 20.90
CA GLY A 66 -22.53 -17.50 22.03
C GLY A 66 -22.04 -18.88 21.69
N LYS A 67 -21.41 -19.07 20.53
CA LYS A 67 -20.98 -20.38 20.00
C LYS A 67 -19.49 -20.65 20.18
N SER A 68 -18.73 -19.74 20.77
CA SER A 68 -17.32 -19.97 21.09
C SER A 68 -17.17 -20.98 22.22
N ASP A 69 -15.95 -21.52 22.37
CA ASP A 69 -15.63 -22.43 23.46
C ASP A 69 -15.84 -21.75 24.83
N PRO A 70 -16.27 -22.51 25.84
CA PRO A 70 -16.52 -21.91 27.18
C PRO A 70 -15.34 -21.15 27.76
N GLU A 71 -14.12 -21.56 27.45
CA GLU A 71 -12.88 -20.91 27.91
C GLU A 71 -12.77 -19.47 27.45
N VAL A 72 -13.26 -19.15 26.24
CA VAL A 72 -13.26 -17.81 25.68
C VAL A 72 -14.11 -16.87 26.54
N TYR A 73 -15.25 -17.34 27.02
CA TYR A 73 -16.15 -16.53 27.85
C TYR A 73 -15.69 -16.40 29.31
N ILE A 74 -14.79 -17.26 29.76
CA ILE A 74 -14.12 -17.11 31.06
C ILE A 74 -13.17 -15.91 31.02
N ASP A 75 -12.37 -15.79 29.95
CA ASP A 75 -11.45 -14.69 29.76
C ASP A 75 -12.17 -13.37 29.42
N LYS A 76 -13.14 -13.44 28.53
CA LYS A 76 -13.90 -12.28 28.06
C LYS A 76 -15.39 -12.57 28.11
N PRO A 77 -16.04 -12.31 29.28
CA PRO A 77 -17.48 -12.55 29.41
C PRO A 77 -18.31 -11.71 28.45
N PHE A 78 -19.33 -12.31 27.88
CA PHE A 78 -20.26 -11.64 26.99
C PHE A 78 -21.67 -12.22 27.22
N ASP A 79 -22.52 -11.42 27.84
CA ASP A 79 -23.87 -11.85 28.27
C ASP A 79 -24.99 -11.32 27.39
N HIS A 80 -24.67 -10.51 26.38
CA HIS A 80 -25.70 -9.94 25.50
C HIS A 80 -26.17 -10.95 24.48
N LYS A 81 -27.47 -10.94 24.20
CA LYS A 81 -28.04 -11.67 23.10
C LYS A 81 -28.10 -10.76 21.89
N VAL A 82 -27.18 -10.99 20.93
CA VAL A 82 -27.11 -10.21 19.70
C VAL A 82 -28.12 -10.74 18.72
N MET A 83 -29.03 -9.88 18.28
CA MET A 83 -29.99 -10.23 17.24
C MET A 83 -29.28 -10.23 15.88
N ARG A 84 -29.76 -11.06 14.96
CA ARG A 84 -29.16 -11.21 13.62
C ARG A 84 -29.02 -9.87 12.90
N GLN A 85 -30.00 -8.98 13.04
CA GLN A 85 -29.99 -7.65 12.43
C GLN A 85 -28.94 -6.71 13.02
N ASP A 86 -28.48 -6.99 14.25
CA ASP A 86 -27.49 -6.16 14.97
C ASP A 86 -26.08 -6.70 14.86
N MET A 87 -25.89 -7.86 14.23
CA MET A 87 -24.59 -8.53 14.13
C MET A 87 -23.55 -7.64 13.41
N ASP A 88 -23.96 -6.97 12.35
CA ASP A 88 -23.06 -6.10 11.59
C ASP A 88 -22.55 -4.94 12.45
N LEU A 89 -23.37 -4.41 13.35
CA LEU A 89 -22.96 -3.35 14.29
C LEU A 89 -21.86 -3.84 15.22
N TYR A 90 -22.04 -5.04 15.81
CA TYR A 90 -21.04 -5.62 16.72
C TYR A 90 -19.73 -5.96 16.01
N LEU A 91 -19.80 -6.52 14.81
CA LEU A 91 -18.62 -6.86 14.03
C LEU A 91 -17.88 -5.63 13.53
N SER A 92 -18.60 -4.63 13.03
CA SER A 92 -17.98 -3.41 12.49
C SER A 92 -17.36 -2.51 13.57
N SER A 93 -17.80 -2.64 14.81
CA SER A 93 -17.26 -1.89 15.95
C SER A 93 -16.31 -2.70 16.83
N ASP A 94 -16.03 -3.95 16.47
CA ASP A 94 -15.08 -4.79 17.20
C ASP A 94 -13.66 -4.26 17.07
N ASP A 95 -12.99 -4.05 18.20
CA ASP A 95 -11.66 -3.43 18.23
C ASP A 95 -10.60 -4.26 17.48
N ASP A 96 -10.64 -5.58 17.59
CA ASP A 96 -9.69 -6.45 16.92
C ASP A 96 -9.88 -6.41 15.40
N LEU A 97 -11.13 -6.39 14.94
CA LEU A 97 -11.45 -6.28 13.52
C LEU A 97 -11.09 -4.91 12.95
N ILE A 98 -11.33 -3.85 13.70
CA ILE A 98 -10.93 -2.48 13.32
C ILE A 98 -9.42 -2.39 13.16
N LYS A 99 -8.67 -2.99 14.08
CA LYS A 99 -7.20 -2.99 14.04
C LYS A 99 -6.67 -3.66 12.78
N ILE A 100 -7.22 -4.82 12.42
CA ILE A 100 -6.82 -5.54 11.21
C ILE A 100 -7.21 -4.74 9.95
N GLN A 101 -8.43 -4.22 9.91
CA GLN A 101 -8.90 -3.40 8.78
C GLN A 101 -8.05 -2.15 8.60
N SER A 102 -7.70 -1.48 9.69
CA SER A 102 -6.85 -0.28 9.64
C SER A 102 -5.47 -0.60 9.06
N LYS A 103 -4.94 -1.76 9.36
CA LYS A 103 -3.66 -2.21 8.79
C LYS A 103 -3.77 -2.48 7.29
N ILE A 104 -4.86 -3.11 6.86
CA ILE A 104 -5.16 -3.31 5.43
C ILE A 104 -5.26 -1.97 4.71
N ASP A 105 -5.98 -1.03 5.29
CA ASP A 105 -6.16 0.31 4.74
C ASP A 105 -4.83 1.06 4.62
N TYR A 106 -3.96 0.91 5.61
CA TYR A 106 -2.62 1.49 5.58
C TYR A 106 -1.78 0.91 4.43
N TYR A 107 -1.81 -0.41 4.25
CA TYR A 107 -1.14 -1.02 3.09
C TYR A 107 -1.70 -0.50 1.77
N GLN A 108 -3.01 -0.27 1.70
CA GLN A 108 -3.62 0.28 0.49
C GLN A 108 -3.14 1.69 0.20
N VAL A 109 -2.98 2.54 1.22
CA VAL A 109 -2.41 3.90 1.06
C VAL A 109 -0.99 3.81 0.50
N MET A 110 -0.17 2.92 1.03
CA MET A 110 1.20 2.69 0.54
C MET A 110 1.22 2.20 -0.90
N LEU A 111 0.32 1.28 -1.26
CA LEU A 111 0.19 0.75 -2.62
C LEU A 111 -0.24 1.85 -3.60
N ASN A 112 -1.15 2.72 -3.21
CA ASN A 112 -1.58 3.85 -4.03
C ASN A 112 -0.42 4.82 -4.30
N TYR A 113 0.38 5.08 -3.28
CA TYR A 113 1.57 5.92 -3.41
C TYR A 113 2.59 5.29 -4.37
N LEU A 114 2.87 3.99 -4.22
CA LEU A 114 3.77 3.26 -5.10
C LEU A 114 3.26 3.20 -6.55
N ASP A 115 1.96 3.04 -6.75
CA ASP A 115 1.35 3.07 -8.08
C ASP A 115 1.61 4.41 -8.77
N SER A 116 1.50 5.51 -8.03
CA SER A 116 1.84 6.85 -8.52
C SER A 116 3.32 6.97 -8.89
N ILE A 117 4.22 6.43 -8.06
CA ILE A 117 5.65 6.38 -8.36
C ILE A 117 5.92 5.61 -9.66
N LEU A 118 5.32 4.43 -9.81
CA LEU A 118 5.51 3.58 -10.99
C LEU A 118 5.04 4.28 -12.26
N LYS A 119 3.93 5.01 -12.20
CA LYS A 119 3.44 5.82 -13.32
C LYS A 119 4.42 6.96 -13.66
N ASN A 120 4.96 7.63 -12.64
CA ASN A 120 5.97 8.66 -12.83
C ASN A 120 7.23 8.11 -13.50
N ILE A 121 7.68 6.95 -13.07
CA ILE A 121 8.85 6.28 -13.66
C ILE A 121 8.57 5.94 -15.14
N THR A 122 7.40 5.41 -15.44
CA THR A 122 7.00 5.11 -16.83
C THR A 122 7.03 6.36 -17.71
N ASN A 123 6.61 7.50 -17.19
CA ASN A 123 6.62 8.78 -17.90
C ASN A 123 7.99 9.43 -17.95
N ARG A 124 8.96 8.93 -17.20
CA ARG A 124 10.31 9.54 -17.11
C ARG A 124 11.03 9.58 -18.45
N THR A 125 10.78 8.60 -19.31
CA THR A 125 11.34 8.56 -20.66
C THR A 125 10.96 9.81 -21.46
N TYR A 126 9.69 10.23 -21.37
CA TYR A 126 9.21 11.45 -22.02
C TYR A 126 9.80 12.71 -21.39
N GLN A 127 9.94 12.75 -20.07
CA GLN A 127 10.54 13.87 -19.36
C GLN A 127 12.00 14.06 -19.77
N ILE A 128 12.75 12.98 -19.86
CA ILE A 128 14.16 12.99 -20.30
C ILE A 128 14.26 13.45 -21.75
N LYS A 129 13.42 12.90 -22.61
CA LYS A 129 13.36 13.29 -24.02
C LYS A 129 13.09 14.79 -24.17
N ASN A 130 12.09 15.31 -23.46
CA ASN A 130 11.74 16.72 -23.49
C ASN A 130 12.87 17.61 -22.97
N ALA A 131 13.56 17.18 -21.90
CA ALA A 131 14.68 17.90 -21.35
C ALA A 131 15.86 17.98 -22.34
N ILE A 132 16.13 16.88 -23.07
CA ILE A 132 17.17 16.84 -24.12
C ILE A 132 16.82 17.78 -25.27
N GLU A 133 15.57 17.75 -25.74
CA GLU A 133 15.10 18.63 -26.81
C GLU A 133 15.20 20.11 -26.42
N TRP A 134 14.84 20.44 -25.18
CA TRP A 134 14.95 21.78 -24.66
C TRP A 134 16.42 22.25 -24.61
N GLN A 135 17.35 21.41 -24.16
CA GLN A 135 18.77 21.72 -24.15
C GLN A 135 19.31 21.96 -25.56
N LYS A 136 18.88 21.13 -26.55
CA LYS A 136 19.23 21.34 -27.95
C LYS A 136 18.73 22.69 -28.46
N PHE A 137 17.50 23.04 -28.15
CA PHE A 137 16.89 24.31 -28.54
C PHE A 137 17.67 25.51 -27.99
N ILE A 138 18.01 25.47 -26.71
CA ILE A 138 18.77 26.55 -26.04
C ILE A 138 20.15 26.70 -26.67
N ARG A 139 20.79 25.59 -27.05
CA ARG A 139 22.13 25.60 -27.67
C ARG A 139 22.13 25.95 -29.15
N GLY A 140 20.95 26.15 -29.74
CA GLY A 140 20.81 26.51 -31.16
C GLY A 140 20.97 25.34 -32.14
N TYR A 141 20.89 24.09 -31.67
CA TYR A 141 20.89 22.93 -32.56
C TYR A 141 19.50 22.78 -33.21
N SER A 142 19.49 22.65 -34.50
CA SER A 142 18.26 22.33 -35.25
C SER A 142 18.37 20.93 -35.86
N ASP A 143 17.27 20.23 -35.88
CA ASP A 143 17.19 18.92 -36.55
C ASP A 143 17.04 19.06 -38.04
#